data_d2dbe8a4851bc018439f659ebdff8d76
#
_entry.id   d2dbe8a4851bc018439f659ebdff8d76
#
_cell.length_a   1.000
_cell.length_b   1.000
_cell.length_c   1.000
_cell.angle_alpha   90.00
_cell.angle_beta   90.00
_cell.angle_gamma   90.00
#
_symmetry.space_group_name_H-M   'P 1'
#
loop_
_entity.id
_entity.type
_entity.pdbx_description
1 polymer ?
#
loop_
_entity_poly.entity_id
_entity_poly.type
_entity_poly.pdbx_seq_one_letter_code
_entity_poly.pdbx_strand_id
1 'polypeptide(L)'
;MLKIPIAAWIANAAACLTGTYGDVTRQAEAAECSRQTVYDHAQKVQAAVAAEHSGGPTHAELIQENEHLRQENARLWDWLAQTIEFPASKEHEFTVTATAMGLSLNQVLTLLALILGTHARPSRSTIQRRIQAAGQKAACVLKHLDRQCRTLVLVGCLDEIFFHRRPILVGVEPTSMVWFLGQKADDRQGATWFKALNEWPALQYVVADAGTGLQAGINRVQQQRREGRLALLENGWDVFHTAQEARRVLRLSWSRVERLWEQAEVATRQVAQAQQQGRDARCVAAAARSAWTKAEAAFARCERSEAGWRIAHAALQVFRPDGQLNDRCWAAQQIASALPKLLGREWSKVCGFLRAPETLTFLDRLHRQLREAQPDEERLGALVRLWWLRRQRPRGSPSGPTAGSGHVAHLVQMVVCHHGDANWQESYRRVARVLRQTVRASSAVECMNSVLRMHQARHRTVSQGLLDLKRLYWNCRVFREGKRRGCCPYQHLGVKLPSYDFWSVLHMATGEAT
;
A
#
# COMPACT_ATOMS: atom_id res chain seq x y z
N MET A 1 -44.53 23.00 -26.49
CA MET A 1 -44.49 22.99 -25.02
C MET A 1 -44.23 21.55 -24.58
N LEU A 2 -43.05 21.30 -24.05
CA LEU A 2 -42.70 20.01 -23.43
C LEU A 2 -43.65 19.79 -22.23
N LYS A 3 -44.42 18.71 -22.22
CA LYS A 3 -45.26 18.35 -21.08
C LYS A 3 -44.35 17.93 -19.92
N ILE A 4 -44.25 18.76 -18.91
CA ILE A 4 -43.47 18.46 -17.69
C ILE A 4 -44.16 17.28 -16.98
N PRO A 5 -43.44 16.20 -16.64
CA PRO A 5 -44.02 15.00 -16.01
C PRO A 5 -44.62 15.33 -14.62
N ILE A 6 -45.62 14.61 -14.17
CA ILE A 6 -46.27 14.77 -12.85
C ILE A 6 -45.25 14.67 -11.72
N ALA A 7 -44.26 13.80 -11.83
CA ALA A 7 -43.16 13.70 -10.85
C ALA A 7 -42.39 15.03 -10.66
N ALA A 8 -42.21 15.80 -11.75
CA ALA A 8 -41.56 17.12 -11.66
C ALA A 8 -42.47 18.17 -11.01
N TRP A 9 -43.78 18.05 -11.10
CA TRP A 9 -44.71 18.92 -10.37
C TRP A 9 -44.60 18.70 -8.86
N ILE A 10 -44.52 17.43 -8.43
CA ILE A 10 -44.33 17.09 -7.01
C ILE A 10 -42.99 17.61 -6.49
N ALA A 11 -41.91 17.44 -7.27
CA ALA A 11 -40.59 17.96 -6.90
C ALA A 11 -40.58 19.51 -6.84
N ASN A 12 -41.28 20.18 -7.74
CA ASN A 12 -41.42 21.64 -7.72
C ASN A 12 -42.20 22.11 -6.49
N ALA A 13 -43.28 21.39 -6.12
CA ALA A 13 -44.03 21.69 -4.91
C ALA A 13 -43.18 21.47 -3.64
N ALA A 14 -42.42 20.39 -3.59
CA ALA A 14 -41.52 20.09 -2.49
C ALA A 14 -40.46 21.18 -2.29
N ALA A 15 -39.85 21.67 -3.39
CA ALA A 15 -38.87 22.76 -3.34
C ALA A 15 -39.42 24.08 -2.79
N CYS A 16 -40.73 24.35 -3.02
CA CYS A 16 -41.39 25.52 -2.44
C CYS A 16 -41.75 25.32 -0.95
N LEU A 17 -42.07 24.10 -0.54
CA LEU A 17 -42.47 23.79 0.84
C LEU A 17 -41.31 23.67 1.81
N THR A 18 -40.14 23.28 1.34
CA THR A 18 -38.92 23.14 2.21
C THR A 18 -38.43 24.44 2.76
N GLY A 19 -38.72 25.57 2.13
CA GLY A 19 -38.37 26.91 2.59
C GLY A 19 -36.88 27.21 2.61
N THR A 20 -36.02 26.31 2.09
CA THR A 20 -34.58 26.49 2.12
C THR A 20 -34.15 27.48 1.04
N TYR A 21 -33.33 28.44 1.39
CA TYR A 21 -32.87 29.47 0.44
C TYR A 21 -32.15 28.84 -0.77
N GLY A 22 -32.62 29.16 -1.96
CA GLY A 22 -32.07 28.69 -3.23
C GLY A 22 -32.68 27.40 -3.79
N ASP A 23 -33.52 26.66 -3.05
CA ASP A 23 -34.14 25.39 -3.53
C ASP A 23 -35.00 25.60 -4.76
N VAL A 24 -35.84 26.64 -4.78
CA VAL A 24 -36.67 26.98 -5.95
C VAL A 24 -35.78 27.28 -7.19
N THR A 25 -34.64 27.90 -7.01
CA THR A 25 -33.71 28.19 -8.11
C THR A 25 -33.09 26.91 -8.65
N ARG A 26 -32.55 26.07 -7.76
CA ARG A 26 -31.97 24.78 -8.14
C ARG A 26 -32.98 23.85 -8.80
N GLN A 27 -34.21 23.84 -8.30
CA GLN A 27 -35.29 23.04 -8.89
C GLN A 27 -35.72 23.58 -10.24
N ALA A 28 -35.77 24.89 -10.44
CA ALA A 28 -36.06 25.51 -11.73
C ALA A 28 -35.00 25.14 -12.78
N GLU A 29 -33.73 25.14 -12.41
CA GLU A 29 -32.61 24.71 -13.26
C GLU A 29 -32.68 23.20 -13.56
N ALA A 30 -32.94 22.35 -12.55
CA ALA A 30 -33.04 20.90 -12.71
C ALA A 30 -34.25 20.45 -13.56
N ALA A 31 -35.34 21.20 -13.49
CA ALA A 31 -36.56 20.94 -14.26
C ALA A 31 -36.61 21.69 -15.60
N GLU A 32 -35.57 22.41 -15.97
CA GLU A 32 -35.44 23.24 -17.18
C GLU A 32 -36.64 24.19 -17.37
N CYS A 33 -37.13 24.80 -16.29
CA CYS A 33 -38.27 25.69 -16.29
C CYS A 33 -38.03 27.01 -15.54
N SER A 34 -38.96 27.98 -15.67
CA SER A 34 -38.84 29.21 -14.92
C SER A 34 -39.21 29.03 -13.45
N ARG A 35 -38.64 29.88 -12.56
CA ARG A 35 -39.02 29.92 -11.14
C ARG A 35 -40.53 30.12 -10.95
N GLN A 36 -41.15 30.93 -11.84
CA GLN A 36 -42.61 31.14 -11.84
C GLN A 36 -43.33 29.83 -12.08
N THR A 37 -42.86 28.99 -13.01
CA THR A 37 -43.43 27.67 -13.28
C THR A 37 -43.33 26.75 -12.04
N VAL A 38 -42.24 26.85 -11.25
CA VAL A 38 -42.12 26.08 -10.02
C VAL A 38 -43.17 26.50 -9.00
N TYR A 39 -43.41 27.81 -8.82
CA TYR A 39 -44.45 28.32 -7.94
C TYR A 39 -45.85 27.97 -8.42
N ASP A 40 -46.13 28.08 -9.74
CA ASP A 40 -47.43 27.71 -10.31
C ASP A 40 -47.73 26.21 -10.13
N HIS A 41 -46.73 25.36 -10.29
CA HIS A 41 -46.87 23.93 -10.02
C HIS A 41 -47.13 23.64 -8.53
N ALA A 42 -46.42 24.33 -7.64
CA ALA A 42 -46.62 24.19 -6.20
C ALA A 42 -48.04 24.60 -5.79
N GLN A 43 -48.57 25.72 -6.34
CA GLN A 43 -49.90 26.18 -6.07
C GLN A 43 -51.00 25.22 -6.62
N LYS A 44 -50.77 24.65 -7.80
CA LYS A 44 -51.68 23.64 -8.37
C LYS A 44 -51.68 22.33 -7.58
N VAL A 45 -50.52 21.86 -7.13
CA VAL A 45 -50.40 20.68 -6.28
C VAL A 45 -51.10 20.91 -4.95
N GLN A 46 -50.87 22.08 -4.32
CA GLN A 46 -51.57 22.47 -3.08
C GLN A 46 -53.09 22.54 -3.27
N ALA A 47 -53.56 23.13 -4.35
CA ALA A 47 -55.00 23.19 -4.65
C ALA A 47 -55.61 21.79 -4.91
N ALA A 48 -54.90 20.90 -5.60
CA ALA A 48 -55.34 19.53 -5.84
C ALA A 48 -55.41 18.71 -4.54
N VAL A 49 -54.38 18.85 -3.69
CA VAL A 49 -54.34 18.21 -2.36
C VAL A 49 -55.48 18.76 -1.47
N ALA A 50 -55.74 20.06 -1.49
CA ALA A 50 -56.84 20.67 -0.73
C ALA A 50 -58.22 20.23 -1.24
N ALA A 51 -58.38 20.02 -2.54
CA ALA A 51 -59.63 19.55 -3.14
C ALA A 51 -59.92 18.07 -2.83
N GLU A 52 -58.89 17.25 -2.72
CA GLU A 52 -59.02 15.81 -2.40
C GLU A 52 -59.24 15.55 -0.90
N HIS A 53 -58.89 16.51 -0.02
CA HIS A 53 -58.94 16.39 1.44
C HIS A 53 -60.07 17.21 2.09
N SER A 54 -61.21 17.34 1.47
CA SER A 54 -62.40 17.98 2.09
C SER A 54 -62.95 17.25 3.33
N GLY A 55 -62.17 16.51 4.04
CA GLY A 55 -62.44 15.83 5.30
C GLY A 55 -61.17 15.41 6.06
N GLY A 56 -59.96 15.75 5.55
CA GLY A 56 -58.69 15.46 6.20
C GLY A 56 -58.13 16.63 7.02
N PRO A 57 -57.04 16.43 7.78
CA PRO A 57 -56.42 17.46 8.58
C PRO A 57 -56.01 18.66 7.72
N THR A 58 -56.24 19.85 8.22
CA THR A 58 -55.85 21.10 7.56
C THR A 58 -54.34 21.19 7.38
N HIS A 59 -53.88 22.01 6.44
CA HIS A 59 -52.45 22.24 6.23
C HIS A 59 -51.72 22.74 7.51
N ALA A 60 -52.42 23.51 8.33
CA ALA A 60 -51.89 23.96 9.61
C ALA A 60 -51.74 22.79 10.61
N GLU A 61 -52.69 21.88 10.68
CA GLU A 61 -52.61 20.67 11.51
C GLU A 61 -51.50 19.74 11.06
N LEU A 62 -51.30 19.56 9.75
CA LEU A 62 -50.20 18.76 9.19
C LEU A 62 -48.84 19.39 9.47
N ILE A 63 -48.69 20.72 9.46
CA ILE A 63 -47.45 21.41 9.87
C ILE A 63 -47.20 21.15 11.35
N GLN A 64 -48.23 21.29 12.21
CA GLN A 64 -48.13 21.10 13.64
C GLN A 64 -47.75 19.63 13.98
N GLU A 65 -48.36 18.67 13.30
CA GLU A 65 -48.05 17.26 13.45
C GLU A 65 -46.64 16.93 12.96
N ASN A 66 -46.19 17.53 11.85
CA ASN A 66 -44.85 17.36 11.33
C ASN A 66 -43.80 17.96 12.31
N GLU A 67 -44.10 19.07 12.93
CA GLU A 67 -43.24 19.69 13.91
C GLU A 67 -43.20 18.87 15.22
N HIS A 68 -44.31 18.32 15.64
CA HIS A 68 -44.42 17.37 16.74
C HIS A 68 -43.62 16.09 16.48
N LEU A 69 -43.81 15.49 15.30
CA LEU A 69 -43.04 14.30 14.88
C LEU A 69 -41.55 14.56 14.76
N ARG A 70 -41.12 15.75 14.33
CA ARG A 70 -39.72 16.15 14.30
C ARG A 70 -39.14 16.27 15.72
N GLN A 71 -39.89 16.84 16.64
CA GLN A 71 -39.47 16.94 18.04
C GLN A 71 -39.42 15.56 18.72
N GLU A 72 -40.37 14.70 18.42
CA GLU A 72 -40.39 13.33 18.93
C GLU A 72 -39.25 12.50 18.33
N ASN A 73 -38.99 12.61 17.02
CA ASN A 73 -37.82 12.01 16.38
C ASN A 73 -36.50 12.52 16.98
N ALA A 74 -36.37 13.82 17.23
CA ALA A 74 -35.19 14.36 17.87
C ALA A 74 -34.99 13.79 19.29
N ARG A 75 -36.07 13.67 20.09
CA ARG A 75 -36.03 13.02 21.39
C ARG A 75 -35.70 11.54 21.32
N LEU A 76 -36.22 10.82 20.32
CA LEU A 76 -35.89 9.42 20.09
C LEU A 76 -34.44 9.23 19.63
N TRP A 77 -33.92 10.13 18.79
CA TRP A 77 -32.50 10.13 18.42
C TRP A 77 -31.59 10.44 19.61
N ASP A 78 -31.94 11.40 20.46
CA ASP A 78 -31.21 11.69 21.69
C ASP A 78 -31.26 10.52 22.68
N TRP A 79 -32.40 9.86 22.80
CA TRP A 79 -32.54 8.68 23.64
C TRP A 79 -31.75 7.48 23.05
N LEU A 80 -31.80 7.24 21.73
CA LEU A 80 -31.00 6.24 21.05
C LEU A 80 -29.51 6.53 21.16
N ALA A 81 -29.10 7.79 21.13
CA ALA A 81 -27.71 8.19 21.32
C ALA A 81 -27.21 7.92 22.75
N GLN A 82 -28.12 7.96 23.74
CA GLN A 82 -27.82 7.67 25.15
C GLN A 82 -27.95 6.19 25.50
N THR A 83 -28.71 5.39 24.74
CA THR A 83 -28.89 3.96 24.94
C THR A 83 -28.24 3.17 23.81
N ILE A 84 -26.96 2.84 23.97
CA ILE A 84 -26.28 1.87 23.10
C ILE A 84 -26.69 0.47 23.55
N GLU A 85 -27.54 -0.22 22.80
CA GLU A 85 -27.72 -1.66 22.97
C GLU A 85 -26.43 -2.37 22.58
N PHE A 86 -25.70 -2.84 23.58
CA PHE A 86 -24.46 -3.58 23.40
C PHE A 86 -24.62 -5.01 23.95
N PRO A 87 -25.38 -5.89 23.23
CA PRO A 87 -25.62 -7.26 23.69
C PRO A 87 -24.32 -8.06 23.72
N ALA A 88 -24.30 -9.14 24.47
CA ALA A 88 -23.13 -10.01 24.66
C ALA A 88 -22.50 -10.51 23.36
N SER A 89 -23.31 -10.67 22.29
CA SER A 89 -22.84 -11.00 20.93
C SER A 89 -22.01 -9.86 20.32
N LYS A 90 -22.46 -8.61 20.45
CA LYS A 90 -21.74 -7.43 19.97
C LYS A 90 -20.50 -7.14 20.81
N GLU A 91 -20.56 -7.37 22.11
CA GLU A 91 -19.39 -7.31 23.00
C GLU A 91 -18.32 -8.32 22.57
N HIS A 92 -18.72 -9.54 22.22
CA HIS A 92 -17.80 -10.56 21.70
C HIS A 92 -17.20 -10.15 20.35
N GLU A 93 -18.02 -9.73 19.40
CA GLU A 93 -17.58 -9.22 18.09
C GLU A 93 -16.59 -8.05 18.25
N PHE A 94 -16.94 -7.06 19.07
CA PHE A 94 -16.07 -5.93 19.37
C PHE A 94 -14.72 -6.37 19.95
N THR A 95 -14.75 -7.25 20.96
CA THR A 95 -13.55 -7.75 21.64
C THR A 95 -12.58 -8.42 20.65
N VAL A 96 -13.08 -9.32 19.82
CA VAL A 96 -12.29 -10.06 18.85
C VAL A 96 -11.78 -9.14 17.75
N THR A 97 -12.65 -8.32 17.19
CA THR A 97 -12.31 -7.39 16.10
C THR A 97 -11.29 -6.35 16.55
N ALA A 98 -11.49 -5.71 17.70
CA ALA A 98 -10.56 -4.72 18.25
C ALA A 98 -9.17 -5.33 18.51
N THR A 99 -9.11 -6.56 19.00
CA THR A 99 -7.84 -7.29 19.18
C THR A 99 -7.18 -7.64 17.86
N ALA A 100 -7.95 -8.07 16.86
CA ALA A 100 -7.45 -8.34 15.51
C ALA A 100 -6.90 -7.06 14.86
N MET A 101 -7.54 -5.92 15.08
CA MET A 101 -7.08 -4.59 14.65
C MET A 101 -5.77 -4.15 15.32
N GLY A 102 -5.42 -4.75 16.45
CA GLY A 102 -4.15 -4.49 17.13
C GLY A 102 -4.25 -3.83 18.50
N LEU A 103 -5.45 -3.68 19.06
CA LEU A 103 -5.59 -3.20 20.42
C LEU A 103 -5.05 -4.25 21.40
N SER A 104 -4.36 -3.77 22.44
CA SER A 104 -3.96 -4.62 23.56
C SER A 104 -5.16 -5.03 24.40
N LEU A 105 -5.02 -6.11 25.14
CA LEU A 105 -6.06 -6.59 26.06
C LEU A 105 -6.52 -5.48 27.06
N ASN A 106 -5.57 -4.68 27.57
CA ASN A 106 -5.90 -3.58 28.47
C ASN A 106 -6.69 -2.47 27.78
N GLN A 107 -6.35 -2.12 26.53
CA GLN A 107 -7.10 -1.14 25.76
C GLN A 107 -8.53 -1.61 25.47
N VAL A 108 -8.70 -2.90 25.12
CA VAL A 108 -10.04 -3.49 24.92
C VAL A 108 -10.86 -3.41 26.23
N LEU A 109 -10.25 -3.77 27.36
CA LEU A 109 -10.91 -3.66 28.69
C LEU A 109 -11.29 -2.22 29.03
N THR A 110 -10.43 -1.26 28.74
CA THR A 110 -10.72 0.17 28.96
C THR A 110 -11.90 0.64 28.10
N LEU A 111 -11.91 0.28 26.81
CA LEU A 111 -13.01 0.66 25.92
C LEU A 111 -14.33 -0.01 26.32
N LEU A 112 -14.30 -1.28 26.72
CA LEU A 112 -15.49 -1.95 27.24
C LEU A 112 -15.98 -1.33 28.56
N ALA A 113 -15.08 -0.88 29.42
CA ALA A 113 -15.45 -0.16 30.64
C ALA A 113 -16.12 1.19 30.35
N LEU A 114 -15.70 1.89 29.30
CA LEU A 114 -16.34 3.14 28.85
C LEU A 114 -17.75 2.90 28.27
N ILE A 115 -17.95 1.77 27.58
CA ILE A 115 -19.23 1.44 26.93
C ILE A 115 -20.22 0.85 27.94
N LEU A 116 -19.78 -0.10 28.76
CA LEU A 116 -20.63 -0.91 29.64
C LEU A 116 -20.61 -0.47 31.12
N GLY A 117 -19.69 0.41 31.49
CA GLY A 117 -19.35 0.67 32.88
C GLY A 117 -18.37 -0.37 33.46
N THR A 118 -17.73 0.00 34.57
CA THR A 118 -16.63 -0.79 35.15
C THR A 118 -17.10 -2.13 35.73
N HIS A 119 -18.34 -2.21 36.19
CA HIS A 119 -18.91 -3.40 36.84
C HIS A 119 -19.48 -4.41 35.83
N ALA A 120 -19.99 -3.95 34.69
CA ALA A 120 -20.64 -4.79 33.68
C ALA A 120 -19.66 -5.37 32.64
N ARG A 121 -18.40 -4.90 32.61
CA ARG A 121 -17.40 -5.40 31.65
C ARG A 121 -16.99 -6.83 31.94
N PRO A 122 -16.65 -7.64 30.91
CA PRO A 122 -16.12 -8.99 31.10
C PRO A 122 -14.76 -8.97 31.79
N SER A 123 -14.45 -10.06 32.49
CA SER A 123 -13.14 -10.23 33.11
C SER A 123 -12.03 -10.38 32.06
N ARG A 124 -10.80 -10.05 32.45
CA ARG A 124 -9.61 -10.21 31.58
C ARG A 124 -9.47 -11.66 31.08
N SER A 125 -9.71 -12.64 31.93
CA SER A 125 -9.64 -14.06 31.58
C SER A 125 -10.73 -14.46 30.57
N THR A 126 -11.93 -13.91 30.70
CA THR A 126 -13.02 -14.12 29.73
C THR A 126 -12.64 -13.59 28.35
N ILE A 127 -12.12 -12.36 28.27
CA ILE A 127 -11.66 -11.79 27.00
C ILE A 127 -10.52 -12.63 26.41
N GLN A 128 -9.56 -13.05 27.22
CA GLN A 128 -8.44 -13.86 26.74
C GLN A 128 -8.91 -15.22 26.19
N ARG A 129 -9.86 -15.89 26.83
CA ARG A 129 -10.47 -17.12 26.33
C ARG A 129 -11.19 -16.91 24.99
N ARG A 130 -11.97 -15.83 24.88
CA ARG A 130 -12.66 -15.47 23.61
C ARG A 130 -11.68 -15.23 22.47
N ILE A 131 -10.59 -14.51 22.73
CA ILE A 131 -9.53 -14.25 21.71
C ILE A 131 -8.84 -15.56 21.33
N GLN A 132 -8.57 -16.44 22.27
CA GLN A 132 -7.95 -17.75 22.00
C GLN A 132 -8.86 -18.64 21.15
N ALA A 133 -10.14 -18.73 21.49
CA ALA A 133 -11.13 -19.47 20.70
C ALA A 133 -11.28 -18.88 19.27
N ALA A 134 -11.35 -17.55 19.16
CA ALA A 134 -11.39 -16.88 17.87
C ALA A 134 -10.12 -17.15 17.04
N GLY A 135 -8.95 -17.20 17.68
CA GLY A 135 -7.69 -17.55 17.03
C GLY A 135 -7.66 -18.97 16.48
N GLN A 136 -8.17 -19.95 17.23
CA GLN A 136 -8.32 -21.33 16.77
C GLN A 136 -9.27 -21.40 15.57
N LYS A 137 -10.41 -20.70 15.65
CA LYS A 137 -11.37 -20.64 14.55
C LYS A 137 -10.77 -19.98 13.30
N ALA A 138 -10.02 -18.88 13.48
CA ALA A 138 -9.30 -18.23 12.39
C ALA A 138 -8.30 -19.16 11.71
N ALA A 139 -7.58 -20.01 12.45
CA ALA A 139 -6.66 -20.98 11.89
C ALA A 139 -7.39 -22.00 10.98
N CYS A 140 -8.55 -22.51 11.40
CA CYS A 140 -9.38 -23.42 10.59
C CYS A 140 -9.89 -22.73 9.31
N VAL A 141 -10.40 -21.51 9.44
CA VAL A 141 -10.88 -20.71 8.30
C VAL A 141 -9.73 -20.41 7.33
N LEU A 142 -8.57 -20.01 7.84
CA LEU A 142 -7.39 -19.75 7.00
C LEU A 142 -6.93 -21.00 6.27
N LYS A 143 -6.90 -22.17 6.93
CA LYS A 143 -6.55 -23.43 6.27
C LYS A 143 -7.45 -23.70 5.06
N HIS A 144 -8.75 -23.41 5.18
CA HIS A 144 -9.70 -23.52 4.07
C HIS A 144 -9.44 -22.49 2.98
N LEU A 145 -9.26 -21.21 3.33
CA LEU A 145 -9.05 -20.12 2.38
C LEU A 145 -7.67 -20.21 1.69
N ASP A 146 -6.65 -20.68 2.38
CA ASP A 146 -5.32 -20.88 1.82
C ASP A 146 -5.33 -21.90 0.68
N ARG A 147 -6.21 -22.90 0.68
CA ARG A 147 -6.38 -23.84 -0.45
C ARG A 147 -6.77 -23.10 -1.74
N GLN A 148 -7.65 -22.09 -1.65
CA GLN A 148 -7.99 -21.22 -2.80
C GLN A 148 -6.83 -20.29 -3.14
N CYS A 149 -6.21 -19.68 -2.15
CA CYS A 149 -5.08 -18.76 -2.34
C CYS A 149 -3.87 -19.43 -2.99
N ARG A 150 -3.61 -20.71 -2.72
CA ARG A 150 -2.46 -21.48 -3.25
C ARG A 150 -2.41 -21.53 -4.76
N THR A 151 -3.53 -21.43 -5.44
CA THR A 151 -3.61 -21.40 -6.92
C THR A 151 -3.55 -19.98 -7.49
N LEU A 152 -3.81 -18.96 -6.68
CA LEU A 152 -3.92 -17.56 -7.10
C LEU A 152 -2.67 -16.74 -6.79
N VAL A 153 -1.91 -17.11 -5.74
CA VAL A 153 -0.68 -16.41 -5.34
C VAL A 153 0.48 -16.85 -6.23
N LEU A 154 0.74 -16.04 -7.26
CA LEU A 154 1.83 -16.29 -8.22
C LEU A 154 3.11 -15.52 -7.88
N VAL A 155 2.99 -14.41 -7.14
CA VAL A 155 4.10 -13.53 -6.77
C VAL A 155 4.05 -13.29 -5.26
N GLY A 156 5.20 -13.35 -4.59
CA GLY A 156 5.32 -13.10 -3.16
C GLY A 156 6.44 -12.14 -2.81
N CYS A 157 6.17 -11.23 -1.89
CA CYS A 157 7.21 -10.49 -1.16
C CYS A 157 7.41 -11.16 0.18
N LEU A 158 8.64 -11.53 0.51
CA LEU A 158 8.98 -12.34 1.67
C LEU A 158 9.94 -11.58 2.58
N ASP A 159 9.70 -11.69 3.88
CA ASP A 159 10.59 -11.13 4.91
C ASP A 159 10.34 -11.82 6.27
N GLU A 160 11.17 -11.53 7.26
CA GLU A 160 10.95 -11.95 8.64
C GLU A 160 10.90 -10.77 9.62
N ILE A 161 10.02 -10.87 10.60
CA ILE A 161 9.96 -9.94 11.72
C ILE A 161 10.10 -10.70 13.04
N PHE A 162 10.73 -10.11 14.03
CA PHE A 162 11.00 -10.77 15.31
C PHE A 162 10.07 -10.26 16.41
N PHE A 163 9.37 -11.18 17.08
CA PHE A 163 8.66 -10.91 18.33
C PHE A 163 9.40 -11.62 19.47
N HIS A 164 10.00 -10.84 20.35
CA HIS A 164 10.80 -11.37 21.49
C HIS A 164 11.76 -12.49 21.08
N ARG A 165 12.60 -12.24 20.09
CA ARG A 165 13.61 -13.17 19.53
C ARG A 165 13.02 -14.35 18.73
N ARG A 166 11.71 -14.49 18.61
CA ARG A 166 11.07 -15.51 17.77
C ARG A 166 10.74 -14.92 16.41
N PRO A 167 11.20 -15.51 15.32
CA PRO A 167 10.88 -15.03 13.99
C PRO A 167 9.42 -15.34 13.63
N ILE A 168 8.80 -14.42 12.93
CA ILE A 168 7.56 -14.63 12.18
C ILE A 168 7.92 -14.52 10.71
N LEU A 169 7.68 -15.58 9.96
CA LEU A 169 7.83 -15.59 8.52
C LEU A 169 6.61 -14.89 7.92
N VAL A 170 6.87 -13.89 7.08
CA VAL A 170 5.82 -13.06 6.47
C VAL A 170 5.92 -13.15 4.96
N GLY A 171 4.77 -13.45 4.31
CA GLY A 171 4.64 -13.44 2.87
C GLY A 171 3.39 -12.67 2.43
N VAL A 172 3.56 -11.71 1.54
CA VAL A 172 2.48 -10.85 1.03
C VAL A 172 2.47 -10.87 -0.49
N GLU A 173 1.29 -11.08 -1.09
CA GLU A 173 1.10 -10.92 -2.53
C GLU A 173 1.01 -9.42 -2.84
N PRO A 174 1.93 -8.87 -3.67
CA PRO A 174 2.10 -7.41 -3.76
C PRO A 174 0.98 -6.68 -4.52
N THR A 175 0.21 -7.37 -5.37
CA THR A 175 -0.86 -6.74 -6.14
C THR A 175 -2.12 -6.57 -5.31
N SER A 176 -2.56 -7.62 -4.65
CA SER A 176 -3.76 -7.64 -3.81
C SER A 176 -3.51 -7.20 -2.37
N MET A 177 -2.28 -7.31 -1.89
CA MET A 177 -1.88 -7.19 -0.48
C MET A 177 -2.39 -8.36 0.38
N VAL A 178 -2.72 -9.50 -0.19
CA VAL A 178 -3.04 -10.69 0.59
C VAL A 178 -1.82 -11.14 1.39
N TRP A 179 -1.99 -11.18 2.68
CA TRP A 179 -1.03 -11.75 3.60
C TRP A 179 -1.19 -13.28 3.59
N PHE A 180 -0.47 -13.95 2.69
CA PHE A 180 -0.63 -15.39 2.45
C PHE A 180 0.19 -16.25 3.40
N LEU A 181 1.33 -15.79 3.90
CA LEU A 181 2.18 -16.48 4.85
C LEU A 181 2.33 -15.65 6.13
N GLY A 182 1.89 -16.18 7.27
CA GLY A 182 2.05 -15.58 8.59
C GLY A 182 2.33 -16.69 9.60
N GLN A 183 3.59 -17.12 9.72
CA GLN A 183 3.97 -18.26 10.53
C GLN A 183 4.97 -17.87 11.60
N LYS A 184 4.61 -18.11 12.86
CA LYS A 184 5.56 -18.06 13.96
C LYS A 184 6.46 -19.29 13.89
N ALA A 185 7.76 -19.07 13.88
CA ALA A 185 8.76 -20.12 13.78
C ALA A 185 9.71 -20.12 14.98
N ASP A 186 10.39 -21.23 15.19
CA ASP A 186 11.42 -21.34 16.22
C ASP A 186 12.75 -20.76 15.77
N ASP A 187 13.01 -20.85 14.47
CA ASP A 187 14.18 -20.31 13.81
C ASP A 187 13.84 -19.74 12.43
N ARG A 188 14.84 -19.15 11.78
CA ARG A 188 14.78 -18.62 10.41
C ARG A 188 15.66 -19.38 9.42
N GLN A 189 15.93 -20.65 9.70
CA GLN A 189 16.81 -21.47 8.86
C GLN A 189 16.17 -21.83 7.52
N GLY A 190 17.00 -22.27 6.57
CA GLY A 190 16.54 -22.67 5.25
C GLY A 190 15.53 -23.80 5.25
N ALA A 191 15.60 -24.74 6.22
CA ALA A 191 14.62 -25.80 6.36
C ALA A 191 13.23 -25.28 6.74
N THR A 192 13.17 -24.30 7.63
CA THR A 192 11.93 -23.67 8.09
C THR A 192 11.27 -22.89 6.95
N TRP A 193 12.04 -22.07 6.22
CA TRP A 193 11.56 -21.38 5.03
C TRP A 193 11.14 -22.32 3.90
N PHE A 194 11.92 -23.38 3.66
CA PHE A 194 11.57 -24.39 2.67
C PHE A 194 10.19 -25.00 2.94
N LYS A 195 9.94 -25.45 4.19
CA LYS A 195 8.64 -26.00 4.59
C LYS A 195 7.50 -25.01 4.35
N ALA A 196 7.68 -23.76 4.75
CA ALA A 196 6.67 -22.72 4.58
C ALA A 196 6.38 -22.39 3.11
N LEU A 197 7.41 -22.29 2.27
CA LEU A 197 7.26 -21.96 0.84
C LEU A 197 6.73 -23.14 0.01
N ASN A 198 7.06 -24.37 0.39
CA ASN A 198 6.60 -25.56 -0.33
C ASN A 198 5.08 -25.76 -0.27
N GLU A 199 4.40 -25.10 0.67
CA GLU A 199 2.94 -25.06 0.72
C GLU A 199 2.30 -24.21 -0.39
N TRP A 200 3.09 -23.45 -1.15
CA TRP A 200 2.64 -22.52 -2.19
C TRP A 200 3.13 -22.92 -3.60
N PRO A 201 2.59 -24.02 -4.17
CA PRO A 201 3.10 -24.62 -5.41
C PRO A 201 2.97 -23.70 -6.64
N ALA A 202 1.95 -22.84 -6.69
CA ALA A 202 1.74 -21.91 -7.80
C ALA A 202 2.65 -20.69 -7.76
N LEU A 203 3.40 -20.46 -6.67
CA LEU A 203 4.29 -19.32 -6.53
C LEU A 203 5.41 -19.40 -7.58
N GLN A 204 5.46 -18.43 -8.48
CA GLN A 204 6.40 -18.37 -9.61
C GLN A 204 7.56 -17.41 -9.38
N TYR A 205 7.33 -16.36 -8.61
CA TYR A 205 8.32 -15.33 -8.37
C TYR A 205 8.25 -14.82 -6.95
N VAL A 206 9.40 -14.67 -6.32
CA VAL A 206 9.53 -14.07 -5.00
C VAL A 206 10.51 -12.90 -5.04
N VAL A 207 10.20 -11.86 -4.27
CA VAL A 207 11.14 -10.79 -3.94
C VAL A 207 11.45 -10.87 -2.46
N ALA A 208 12.72 -11.01 -2.16
CA ALA A 208 13.20 -11.23 -0.81
C ALA A 208 14.50 -10.45 -0.56
N ASP A 209 14.82 -10.25 0.72
CA ASP A 209 16.15 -9.78 1.08
C ASP A 209 17.22 -10.87 0.91
N ALA A 210 18.49 -10.51 1.09
CA ALA A 210 19.60 -11.44 1.02
C ALA A 210 19.82 -12.25 2.32
N GLY A 211 18.79 -12.42 3.14
CA GLY A 211 18.85 -13.20 4.37
C GLY A 211 19.25 -14.65 4.10
N THR A 212 20.31 -15.14 4.73
CA THR A 212 20.90 -16.45 4.41
C THR A 212 19.93 -17.61 4.56
N GLY A 213 19.08 -17.59 5.60
CA GLY A 213 18.08 -18.63 5.82
C GLY A 213 16.97 -18.60 4.76
N LEU A 214 16.46 -17.42 4.44
CA LEU A 214 15.44 -17.24 3.41
C LEU A 214 15.95 -17.68 2.04
N GLN A 215 17.16 -17.26 1.66
CA GLN A 215 17.79 -17.65 0.40
C GLN A 215 18.04 -19.17 0.33
N ALA A 216 18.51 -19.78 1.43
CA ALA A 216 18.67 -21.24 1.50
C ALA A 216 17.33 -21.99 1.35
N GLY A 217 16.24 -21.45 1.90
CA GLY A 217 14.90 -21.99 1.74
C GLY A 217 14.41 -21.91 0.29
N ILE A 218 14.56 -20.75 -0.36
CA ILE A 218 14.22 -20.55 -1.76
C ILE A 218 15.02 -21.51 -2.66
N ASN A 219 16.33 -21.62 -2.46
CA ASN A 219 17.19 -22.52 -3.24
C ASN A 219 16.75 -23.99 -3.13
N ARG A 220 16.34 -24.45 -1.94
CA ARG A 220 15.80 -25.81 -1.75
C ARG A 220 14.50 -26.02 -2.52
N VAL A 221 13.58 -25.04 -2.51
CA VAL A 221 12.34 -25.10 -3.30
C VAL A 221 12.67 -25.16 -4.80
N GLN A 222 13.61 -24.34 -5.26
CA GLN A 222 14.05 -24.36 -6.66
C GLN A 222 14.64 -25.72 -7.06
N GLN A 223 15.49 -26.29 -6.20
CA GLN A 223 16.07 -27.62 -6.44
C GLN A 223 14.98 -28.70 -6.52
N GLN A 224 14.06 -28.75 -5.55
CA GLN A 224 12.95 -29.72 -5.55
C GLN A 224 12.09 -29.58 -6.82
N ARG A 225 11.81 -28.33 -7.26
CA ARG A 225 11.02 -28.11 -8.46
C ARG A 225 11.74 -28.52 -9.75
N ARG A 226 13.06 -28.34 -9.82
CA ARG A 226 13.88 -28.85 -10.95
C ARG A 226 13.85 -30.36 -11.01
N GLU A 227 14.05 -31.03 -9.89
CA GLU A 227 14.00 -32.49 -9.78
C GLU A 227 12.62 -33.06 -10.16
N GLY A 228 11.54 -32.38 -9.70
CA GLY A 228 10.15 -32.73 -10.01
C GLY A 228 9.66 -32.24 -11.38
N ARG A 229 10.50 -31.60 -12.21
CA ARG A 229 10.15 -30.97 -13.51
C ARG A 229 8.95 -30.00 -13.42
N LEU A 230 8.80 -29.33 -12.28
CA LEU A 230 7.76 -28.33 -12.05
C LEU A 230 8.20 -26.95 -12.54
N ALA A 231 7.23 -26.01 -12.61
CA ALA A 231 7.51 -24.62 -12.91
C ALA A 231 8.50 -24.02 -11.89
N LEU A 232 9.60 -23.43 -12.38
CA LEU A 232 10.65 -22.90 -11.51
C LEU A 232 10.15 -21.70 -10.70
N LEU A 233 10.59 -21.63 -9.45
CA LEU A 233 10.43 -20.45 -8.63
C LEU A 233 11.57 -19.47 -8.95
N GLU A 234 11.24 -18.33 -9.54
CA GLU A 234 12.21 -17.26 -9.78
C GLU A 234 12.43 -16.45 -8.50
N ASN A 235 13.67 -16.05 -8.24
CA ASN A 235 14.04 -15.22 -7.11
C ASN A 235 14.55 -13.87 -7.60
N GLY A 236 14.02 -12.79 -7.04
CA GLY A 236 14.52 -11.42 -7.22
C GLY A 236 14.94 -10.84 -5.87
N TRP A 237 16.08 -10.15 -5.86
CA TRP A 237 16.53 -9.47 -4.66
C TRP A 237 15.86 -8.10 -4.50
N ASP A 238 15.62 -7.71 -3.26
CA ASP A 238 14.91 -6.49 -2.93
C ASP A 238 15.76 -5.23 -3.17
N VAL A 239 15.40 -4.51 -4.23
CA VAL A 239 16.02 -3.24 -4.60
C VAL A 239 15.81 -2.16 -3.52
N PHE A 240 14.71 -2.21 -2.76
CA PHE A 240 14.41 -1.20 -1.73
C PHE A 240 15.42 -1.27 -0.57
N HIS A 241 15.67 -2.45 -0.04
CA HIS A 241 16.64 -2.66 1.05
C HIS A 241 18.06 -2.24 0.63
N THR A 242 18.44 -2.55 -0.59
CA THR A 242 19.74 -2.11 -1.13
C THR A 242 19.84 -0.60 -1.27
N ALA A 243 18.78 0.05 -1.76
CA ALA A 243 18.74 1.50 -1.84
C ALA A 243 18.74 2.16 -0.45
N GLN A 244 18.10 1.54 0.53
CA GLN A 244 18.12 2.01 1.92
C GLN A 244 19.53 1.91 2.52
N GLU A 245 20.21 0.77 2.32
CA GLU A 245 21.59 0.58 2.80
C GLU A 245 22.57 1.56 2.13
N ALA A 246 22.48 1.76 0.83
CA ALA A 246 23.29 2.73 0.11
C ALA A 246 23.09 4.16 0.62
N ARG A 247 21.84 4.57 0.86
CA ARG A 247 21.53 5.88 1.47
C ARG A 247 22.12 6.00 2.88
N ARG A 248 22.07 4.92 3.67
CA ARG A 248 22.69 4.89 5.01
C ARG A 248 24.20 5.10 4.93
N VAL A 249 24.87 4.38 4.02
CA VAL A 249 26.33 4.52 3.81
C VAL A 249 26.69 5.93 3.36
N LEU A 250 25.97 6.48 2.38
CA LEU A 250 26.21 7.86 1.90
C LEU A 250 26.04 8.88 3.01
N ARG A 251 24.95 8.80 3.78
CA ARG A 251 24.71 9.73 4.90
C ARG A 251 25.86 9.69 5.91
N LEU A 252 26.30 8.51 6.29
CA LEU A 252 27.44 8.36 7.23
C LEU A 252 28.75 8.89 6.63
N SER A 253 28.95 8.71 5.34
CA SER A 253 30.12 9.22 4.62
C SER A 253 30.13 10.75 4.60
N TRP A 254 28.99 11.38 4.29
CA TRP A 254 28.84 12.83 4.31
C TRP A 254 29.02 13.40 5.72
N SER A 255 28.44 12.82 6.76
CA SER A 255 28.66 13.23 8.14
C SER A 255 30.14 13.10 8.58
N ARG A 256 30.89 12.17 7.97
CA ARG A 256 32.33 12.08 8.19
C ARG A 256 33.08 13.22 7.49
N VAL A 257 32.69 13.54 6.27
CA VAL A 257 33.25 14.68 5.51
C VAL A 257 33.05 15.98 6.27
N GLU A 258 31.84 16.25 6.73
CA GLU A 258 31.50 17.45 7.53
C GLU A 258 32.42 17.58 8.76
N ARG A 259 32.55 16.51 9.54
CA ARG A 259 33.42 16.52 10.71
C ARG A 259 34.89 16.77 10.38
N LEU A 260 35.41 16.18 9.30
CA LEU A 260 36.81 16.40 8.90
C LEU A 260 37.02 17.83 8.40
N TRP A 261 36.03 18.39 7.74
CA TRP A 261 36.02 19.79 7.27
C TRP A 261 36.04 20.75 8.45
N GLU A 262 35.15 20.58 9.43
CA GLU A 262 35.16 21.34 10.69
C GLU A 262 36.49 21.28 11.41
N GLN A 263 37.12 20.08 11.48
CA GLN A 263 38.44 19.89 12.09
C GLN A 263 39.54 20.67 11.35
N ALA A 264 39.46 20.70 10.01
CA ALA A 264 40.43 21.46 9.20
C ALA A 264 40.27 22.99 9.39
N GLU A 265 39.02 23.45 9.47
CA GLU A 265 38.75 24.87 9.79
C GLU A 265 39.20 25.28 11.19
N VAL A 266 38.96 24.41 12.18
CA VAL A 266 39.46 24.63 13.56
C VAL A 266 40.97 24.71 13.56
N ALA A 267 41.66 23.78 12.89
CA ALA A 267 43.12 23.78 12.79
C ALA A 267 43.63 25.04 12.08
N THR A 268 42.96 25.53 11.06
CA THR A 268 43.29 26.79 10.38
C THR A 268 43.15 28.00 11.31
N ARG A 269 42.08 28.06 12.10
CA ARG A 269 41.89 29.12 13.12
C ARG A 269 42.99 29.11 14.17
N GLN A 270 43.45 27.91 14.58
CA GLN A 270 44.60 27.77 15.53
C GLN A 270 45.91 28.33 14.95
N VAL A 271 46.12 28.15 13.63
CA VAL A 271 47.30 28.77 12.96
C VAL A 271 47.22 30.29 13.05
N ALA A 272 46.08 30.87 12.69
CA ALA A 272 45.87 32.33 12.76
C ALA A 272 46.09 32.87 14.21
N GLN A 273 45.57 32.14 15.20
CA GLN A 273 45.70 32.51 16.60
C GLN A 273 47.18 32.43 17.08
N ALA A 274 47.92 31.38 16.67
CA ALA A 274 49.35 31.26 17.01
C ALA A 274 50.17 32.41 16.39
N GLN A 275 49.87 32.77 15.15
CA GLN A 275 50.51 33.91 14.47
C GLN A 275 50.23 35.24 15.18
N GLN A 276 48.97 35.49 15.56
CA GLN A 276 48.58 36.70 16.30
C GLN A 276 49.29 36.81 17.66
N GLN A 277 49.56 35.66 18.29
CA GLN A 277 50.26 35.58 19.59
C GLN A 277 51.79 35.58 19.47
N GLY A 278 52.34 35.71 18.27
CA GLY A 278 53.78 35.69 18.06
C GLY A 278 54.48 34.33 18.35
N ARG A 279 53.70 33.23 18.37
CA ARG A 279 54.20 31.88 18.62
C ARG A 279 54.67 31.21 17.32
N ASP A 280 55.59 30.24 17.43
CA ASP A 280 55.98 29.44 16.27
C ASP A 280 54.79 28.62 15.76
N ALA A 281 54.26 28.99 14.59
CA ALA A 281 53.10 28.37 13.98
C ALA A 281 53.42 27.18 13.07
N ARG A 282 54.70 26.75 12.92
CA ARG A 282 55.10 25.72 11.94
C ARG A 282 54.40 24.37 12.17
N CYS A 283 54.36 23.88 13.41
CA CYS A 283 53.73 22.62 13.77
C CYS A 283 52.19 22.68 13.55
N VAL A 284 51.57 23.79 13.97
CA VAL A 284 50.12 23.97 13.83
C VAL A 284 49.74 24.10 12.36
N ALA A 285 50.56 24.79 11.55
CA ALA A 285 50.37 24.90 10.10
C ALA A 285 50.52 23.54 9.39
N ALA A 286 51.49 22.71 9.81
CA ALA A 286 51.60 21.34 9.28
C ALA A 286 50.37 20.48 9.62
N ALA A 287 49.88 20.58 10.87
CA ALA A 287 48.65 19.90 11.29
C ALA A 287 47.41 20.37 10.49
N ALA A 288 47.28 21.68 10.26
CA ALA A 288 46.19 22.24 9.45
C ALA A 288 46.25 21.73 8.00
N ARG A 289 47.41 21.74 7.36
CA ARG A 289 47.56 21.15 6.02
C ARG A 289 47.17 19.67 5.98
N SER A 290 47.61 18.88 6.96
CA SER A 290 47.23 17.46 7.06
C SER A 290 45.74 17.29 7.26
N ALA A 291 45.09 18.15 8.05
CA ALA A 291 43.62 18.10 8.24
C ALA A 291 42.88 18.40 6.95
N TRP A 292 43.28 19.41 6.19
CA TRP A 292 42.72 19.73 4.87
C TRP A 292 42.91 18.61 3.87
N THR A 293 44.11 18.03 3.75
CA THR A 293 44.35 16.87 2.88
C THR A 293 43.39 15.70 3.19
N LYS A 294 43.15 15.44 4.48
CA LYS A 294 42.20 14.40 4.91
C LYS A 294 40.76 14.74 4.57
N ALA A 295 40.35 15.99 4.76
CA ALA A 295 38.99 16.46 4.46
C ALA A 295 38.71 16.40 2.94
N GLU A 296 39.62 16.90 2.11
CA GLU A 296 39.55 16.86 0.66
C GLU A 296 39.50 15.41 0.10
N ALA A 297 40.36 14.55 0.63
CA ALA A 297 40.38 13.13 0.25
C ALA A 297 39.06 12.42 0.61
N ALA A 298 38.49 12.74 1.79
CA ALA A 298 37.21 12.18 2.22
C ALA A 298 36.08 12.70 1.34
N PHE A 299 36.07 13.98 1.02
CA PHE A 299 35.09 14.62 0.13
C PHE A 299 35.13 13.98 -1.27
N ALA A 300 36.30 13.93 -1.91
CA ALA A 300 36.46 13.33 -3.23
C ALA A 300 36.04 11.85 -3.28
N ARG A 301 36.29 11.11 -2.20
CA ARG A 301 35.83 9.73 -2.06
C ARG A 301 34.31 9.64 -1.96
N CYS A 302 33.69 10.53 -1.19
CA CYS A 302 32.24 10.57 -1.01
C CYS A 302 31.52 10.91 -2.32
N GLU A 303 31.96 11.95 -3.03
CA GLU A 303 31.44 12.32 -4.36
C GLU A 303 31.54 11.18 -5.36
N ARG A 304 32.71 10.50 -5.40
CA ARG A 304 32.92 9.34 -6.28
C ARG A 304 31.94 8.22 -5.97
N SER A 305 31.73 7.94 -4.69
CA SER A 305 30.79 6.90 -4.26
C SER A 305 29.33 7.26 -4.57
N GLU A 306 28.97 8.53 -4.38
CA GLU A 306 27.64 9.03 -4.74
C GLU A 306 27.39 8.96 -6.25
N ALA A 307 28.35 9.35 -7.08
CA ALA A 307 28.28 9.19 -8.52
C ALA A 307 28.16 7.72 -8.93
N GLY A 308 28.92 6.82 -8.30
CA GLY A 308 28.79 5.37 -8.51
C GLY A 308 27.41 4.85 -8.15
N TRP A 309 26.90 5.25 -6.98
CA TRP A 309 25.56 4.84 -6.57
C TRP A 309 24.46 5.38 -7.51
N ARG A 310 24.58 6.60 -8.00
CA ARG A 310 23.62 7.18 -8.95
C ARG A 310 23.52 6.36 -10.22
N ILE A 311 24.65 5.89 -10.76
CA ILE A 311 24.73 5.01 -11.92
C ILE A 311 24.06 3.65 -11.59
N ALA A 312 24.44 3.01 -10.48
CA ALA A 312 23.90 1.72 -10.07
C ALA A 312 22.38 1.81 -9.80
N HIS A 313 21.92 2.88 -9.15
CA HIS A 313 20.51 3.10 -8.88
C HIS A 313 19.68 3.29 -10.16
N ALA A 314 20.22 3.96 -11.18
CA ALA A 314 19.57 4.08 -12.49
C ALA A 314 19.44 2.70 -13.17
N ALA A 315 20.44 1.83 -13.04
CA ALA A 315 20.43 0.47 -13.57
C ALA A 315 19.34 -0.41 -12.93
N LEU A 316 18.92 -0.11 -11.70
CA LEU A 316 17.87 -0.82 -10.97
C LEU A 316 16.46 -0.28 -11.25
N GLN A 317 16.28 0.67 -12.17
CA GLN A 317 14.97 1.19 -12.54
C GLN A 317 14.37 0.39 -13.71
N VAL A 318 13.04 0.45 -13.84
CA VAL A 318 12.31 -0.15 -14.98
C VAL A 318 12.61 0.59 -16.29
N PHE A 319 12.86 1.88 -16.20
CA PHE A 319 13.20 2.74 -17.33
C PHE A 319 14.58 3.33 -17.14
N ARG A 320 15.33 3.43 -18.22
CA ARG A 320 16.59 4.16 -18.31
C ARG A 320 16.34 5.67 -18.16
N PRO A 321 17.35 6.48 -17.86
CA PRO A 321 17.21 7.94 -17.78
C PRO A 321 16.66 8.60 -19.06
N ASP A 322 16.94 8.02 -20.23
CA ASP A 322 16.44 8.47 -21.54
C ASP A 322 14.98 8.05 -21.83
N GLY A 323 14.38 7.30 -20.91
CA GLY A 323 13.01 6.81 -20.99
C GLY A 323 12.83 5.55 -21.85
N GLN A 324 13.89 4.91 -22.28
CA GLN A 324 13.82 3.58 -22.85
C GLN A 324 13.56 2.53 -21.77
N LEU A 325 12.94 1.41 -22.17
CA LEU A 325 12.79 0.27 -21.26
C LEU A 325 14.19 -0.26 -20.90
N ASN A 326 14.42 -0.47 -19.61
CA ASN A 326 15.69 -1.02 -19.16
C ASN A 326 15.73 -2.53 -19.42
N ASP A 327 16.90 -3.05 -19.74
CA ASP A 327 17.16 -4.47 -19.92
C ASP A 327 18.37 -4.92 -19.10
N ARG A 328 18.50 -6.25 -18.94
CA ARG A 328 19.61 -6.84 -18.15
C ARG A 328 20.99 -6.47 -18.69
N CYS A 329 21.17 -6.41 -19.99
CA CYS A 329 22.49 -6.17 -20.60
C CYS A 329 22.96 -4.75 -20.25
N TRP A 330 22.15 -3.75 -20.53
CA TRP A 330 22.45 -2.37 -20.19
C TRP A 330 22.63 -2.19 -18.67
N ALA A 331 21.72 -2.76 -17.88
CA ALA A 331 21.79 -2.66 -16.42
C ALA A 331 23.09 -3.27 -15.86
N ALA A 332 23.50 -4.43 -16.35
CA ALA A 332 24.75 -5.09 -15.96
C ALA A 332 25.98 -4.25 -16.32
N GLN A 333 26.00 -3.62 -17.52
CA GLN A 333 27.07 -2.71 -17.92
C GLN A 333 27.15 -1.49 -16.99
N GLN A 334 26.01 -0.88 -16.67
CA GLN A 334 25.99 0.26 -15.72
C GLN A 334 26.48 -0.15 -14.33
N ILE A 335 26.03 -1.30 -13.82
CA ILE A 335 26.50 -1.83 -12.55
C ILE A 335 28.01 -2.07 -12.59
N ALA A 336 28.53 -2.70 -13.63
CA ALA A 336 29.96 -2.92 -13.79
C ALA A 336 30.77 -1.62 -13.77
N SER A 337 30.26 -0.54 -14.39
CA SER A 337 30.88 0.79 -14.39
C SER A 337 30.79 1.51 -13.03
N ALA A 338 29.77 1.18 -12.23
CA ALA A 338 29.53 1.78 -10.91
C ALA A 338 30.39 1.15 -9.81
N LEU A 339 30.59 -0.19 -9.84
CA LEU A 339 31.29 -0.94 -8.78
C LEU A 339 32.69 -0.40 -8.45
N PRO A 340 33.55 0.01 -9.39
CA PRO A 340 34.87 0.58 -9.09
C PRO A 340 34.81 1.91 -8.34
N LYS A 341 33.67 2.59 -8.33
CA LYS A 341 33.45 3.86 -7.61
C LYS A 341 32.95 3.64 -6.19
N LEU A 342 32.36 2.48 -5.88
CA LEU A 342 31.82 2.10 -4.57
C LEU A 342 32.88 1.39 -3.72
N LEU A 343 33.91 2.14 -3.33
CA LEU A 343 35.06 1.61 -2.61
C LEU A 343 34.89 1.72 -1.10
N GLY A 344 35.31 0.66 -0.42
CA GLY A 344 35.36 0.58 1.04
C GLY A 344 34.50 -0.52 1.62
N ARG A 345 34.86 -0.95 2.83
CA ARG A 345 34.19 -2.03 3.54
C ARG A 345 32.70 -1.72 3.81
N GLU A 346 32.39 -0.44 3.96
CA GLU A 346 31.02 0.06 4.15
C GLU A 346 30.08 -0.24 2.98
N TRP A 347 30.62 -0.35 1.76
CA TRP A 347 29.87 -0.66 0.55
C TRP A 347 29.73 -2.16 0.26
N SER A 348 30.37 -3.03 1.05
CA SER A 348 30.45 -4.46 0.78
C SER A 348 29.07 -5.12 0.57
N LYS A 349 28.08 -4.78 1.39
CA LYS A 349 26.72 -5.30 1.26
C LYS A 349 26.05 -4.85 -0.04
N VAL A 350 26.14 -3.55 -0.37
CA VAL A 350 25.57 -3.00 -1.61
C VAL A 350 26.26 -3.61 -2.82
N CYS A 351 27.58 -3.72 -2.81
CA CYS A 351 28.34 -4.36 -3.89
C CYS A 351 28.03 -5.86 -4.02
N GLY A 352 27.83 -6.57 -2.92
CA GLY A 352 27.38 -7.96 -2.92
C GLY A 352 26.03 -8.11 -3.62
N PHE A 353 25.07 -7.28 -3.26
CA PHE A 353 23.75 -7.21 -3.92
C PHE A 353 23.89 -6.92 -5.42
N LEU A 354 24.65 -5.88 -5.79
CA LEU A 354 24.79 -5.47 -7.20
C LEU A 354 25.45 -6.54 -8.09
N ARG A 355 26.29 -7.41 -7.52
CA ARG A 355 26.94 -8.52 -8.25
C ARG A 355 26.07 -9.75 -8.38
N ALA A 356 25.02 -9.88 -7.59
CA ALA A 356 24.18 -11.06 -7.60
C ALA A 356 23.29 -11.09 -8.84
N PRO A 357 23.19 -12.23 -9.54
CA PRO A 357 22.35 -12.35 -10.74
C PRO A 357 20.86 -12.13 -10.46
N GLU A 358 20.42 -12.41 -9.25
CA GLU A 358 19.03 -12.25 -8.80
C GLU A 358 18.59 -10.78 -8.75
N THR A 359 19.54 -9.86 -8.64
CA THR A 359 19.29 -8.41 -8.62
C THR A 359 18.55 -7.92 -9.87
N LEU A 360 18.81 -8.52 -11.02
CA LEU A 360 18.24 -8.13 -12.30
C LEU A 360 17.14 -9.08 -12.81
N THR A 361 16.75 -10.10 -12.04
CA THR A 361 15.70 -11.07 -12.42
C THR A 361 14.37 -10.39 -12.75
N PHE A 362 14.06 -9.28 -12.08
CA PHE A 362 12.84 -8.51 -12.36
C PHE A 362 12.80 -7.97 -13.81
N LEU A 363 13.94 -7.64 -14.41
CA LEU A 363 14.02 -7.18 -15.80
C LEU A 363 13.73 -8.33 -16.79
N ASP A 364 14.33 -9.50 -16.58
CA ASP A 364 14.06 -10.66 -17.43
C ASP A 364 12.59 -11.04 -17.39
N ARG A 365 12.02 -11.08 -16.18
CA ARG A 365 10.60 -11.35 -15.99
C ARG A 365 9.73 -10.29 -16.66
N LEU A 366 10.06 -9.01 -16.50
CA LEU A 366 9.36 -7.90 -17.14
C LEU A 366 9.33 -8.06 -18.66
N HIS A 367 10.49 -8.29 -19.28
CA HIS A 367 10.60 -8.46 -20.73
C HIS A 367 9.79 -9.66 -21.22
N ARG A 368 9.86 -10.80 -20.53
CA ARG A 368 9.06 -11.98 -20.85
C ARG A 368 7.56 -11.66 -20.80
N GLN A 369 7.07 -11.08 -19.73
CA GLN A 369 5.66 -10.72 -19.57
C GLN A 369 5.19 -9.67 -20.59
N LEU A 370 6.05 -8.73 -20.96
CA LEU A 370 5.74 -7.75 -21.99
C LEU A 370 5.61 -8.39 -23.38
N ARG A 371 6.50 -9.33 -23.75
CA ARG A 371 6.41 -10.09 -25.00
C ARG A 371 5.17 -10.99 -25.05
N GLU A 372 4.79 -11.60 -23.93
CA GLU A 372 3.53 -12.34 -23.79
C GLU A 372 2.30 -11.42 -23.99
N ALA A 373 2.37 -10.19 -23.46
CA ALA A 373 1.28 -9.22 -23.59
C ALA A 373 1.19 -8.61 -24.99
N GLN A 374 2.34 -8.42 -25.69
CA GLN A 374 2.47 -7.90 -27.04
C GLN A 374 3.69 -8.52 -27.71
N PRO A 375 3.48 -9.54 -28.59
CA PRO A 375 4.57 -10.24 -29.27
C PRO A 375 5.32 -9.41 -30.32
N ASP A 376 4.66 -8.42 -30.93
CA ASP A 376 5.26 -7.50 -31.88
C ASP A 376 6.16 -6.50 -31.14
N GLU A 377 7.47 -6.61 -31.33
CA GLU A 377 8.46 -5.80 -30.61
C GLU A 377 8.39 -4.31 -30.96
N GLU A 378 8.07 -3.96 -32.19
CA GLU A 378 7.96 -2.56 -32.61
C GLU A 378 6.76 -1.89 -31.94
N ARG A 379 5.61 -2.55 -31.98
CA ARG A 379 4.40 -2.11 -31.26
C ARG A 379 4.60 -2.06 -29.77
N LEU A 380 5.25 -3.07 -29.19
CA LEU A 380 5.58 -3.10 -27.78
C LEU A 380 6.41 -1.86 -27.40
N GLY A 381 7.46 -1.56 -28.16
CA GLY A 381 8.31 -0.39 -27.95
C GLY A 381 7.50 0.93 -27.96
N ALA A 382 6.61 1.10 -28.95
CA ALA A 382 5.72 2.26 -29.05
C ALA A 382 4.76 2.37 -27.85
N LEU A 383 4.14 1.26 -27.43
CA LEU A 383 3.21 1.23 -26.28
C LEU A 383 3.91 1.53 -24.95
N VAL A 384 5.10 0.98 -24.75
CA VAL A 384 5.94 1.23 -23.57
C VAL A 384 6.35 2.71 -23.52
N ARG A 385 6.77 3.28 -24.67
CA ARG A 385 7.12 4.70 -24.76
C ARG A 385 5.93 5.60 -24.48
N LEU A 386 4.75 5.29 -25.00
CA LEU A 386 3.51 6.00 -24.72
C LEU A 386 3.18 5.95 -23.23
N TRP A 387 3.32 4.79 -22.58
CA TRP A 387 3.07 4.66 -21.15
C TRP A 387 4.02 5.51 -20.30
N TRP A 388 5.32 5.53 -20.65
CA TRP A 388 6.32 6.35 -19.96
C TRP A 388 6.01 7.84 -20.10
N LEU A 389 5.75 8.33 -21.32
CA LEU A 389 5.42 9.73 -21.59
C LEU A 389 4.17 10.19 -20.84
N ARG A 390 3.13 9.35 -20.77
CA ARG A 390 1.92 9.67 -20.02
C ARG A 390 2.15 9.82 -18.52
N ARG A 391 3.18 9.22 -17.97
CA ARG A 391 3.53 9.33 -16.54
C ARG A 391 4.44 10.49 -16.21
N GLN A 392 5.12 11.05 -17.17
CA GLN A 392 5.95 12.26 -16.97
C GLN A 392 5.10 13.54 -16.78
N ARG A 393 3.79 13.48 -16.96
CA ARG A 393 2.90 14.63 -16.72
C ARG A 393 2.88 14.98 -15.23
N PRO A 394 3.12 16.26 -14.86
CA PRO A 394 3.00 16.71 -13.47
C PRO A 394 1.57 16.45 -12.97
N ARG A 395 1.42 15.81 -11.81
CA ARG A 395 0.14 15.71 -11.14
C ARG A 395 -0.23 17.09 -10.60
N GLY A 396 -1.33 17.67 -11.10
CA GLY A 396 -1.92 18.89 -10.53
C GLY A 396 -1.55 20.21 -11.21
N SER A 397 -0.99 20.22 -12.41
CA SER A 397 -0.89 21.44 -13.20
C SER A 397 -2.23 21.74 -13.89
N PRO A 398 -2.95 22.81 -13.53
CA PRO A 398 -4.18 23.22 -14.22
C PRO A 398 -3.91 23.86 -15.60
N SER A 399 -2.72 24.28 -15.85
CA SER A 399 -2.23 24.78 -17.14
C SER A 399 -1.70 23.60 -17.95
N GLY A 400 -2.21 23.42 -19.14
CA GLY A 400 -2.00 22.35 -20.10
C GLY A 400 -0.57 21.84 -20.26
N PRO A 401 -0.35 20.80 -21.08
CA PRO A 401 0.94 20.15 -21.21
C PRO A 401 2.01 21.19 -21.47
N THR A 402 3.16 21.09 -20.79
CA THR A 402 4.39 21.68 -21.33
C THR A 402 4.42 21.23 -22.79
N ALA A 403 4.31 22.17 -23.71
CA ALA A 403 3.91 21.95 -25.10
C ALA A 403 4.66 20.81 -25.83
N GLY A 404 5.88 20.47 -25.35
CA GLY A 404 6.67 19.38 -25.90
C GLY A 404 6.20 17.96 -25.52
N SER A 405 5.93 17.66 -24.22
CA SER A 405 5.66 16.26 -23.81
C SER A 405 4.27 15.77 -24.21
N GLY A 406 3.28 16.67 -24.26
CA GLY A 406 1.93 16.37 -24.73
C GLY A 406 1.91 16.09 -26.24
N HIS A 407 2.67 16.87 -26.99
CA HIS A 407 2.79 16.70 -28.45
C HIS A 407 3.48 15.39 -28.81
N VAL A 408 4.59 15.04 -28.15
CA VAL A 408 5.28 13.76 -28.35
C VAL A 408 4.39 12.57 -27.98
N ALA A 409 3.64 12.66 -26.87
CA ALA A 409 2.69 11.60 -26.49
C ALA A 409 1.57 11.44 -27.52
N HIS A 410 1.09 12.54 -28.12
CA HIS A 410 0.10 12.52 -29.19
C HIS A 410 0.67 11.91 -30.47
N LEU A 411 1.90 12.29 -30.89
CA LEU A 411 2.57 11.71 -32.04
C LEU A 411 2.80 10.21 -31.89
N VAL A 412 3.27 9.76 -30.72
CA VAL A 412 3.45 8.32 -30.44
C VAL A 412 2.09 7.61 -30.47
N GLN A 413 1.03 8.22 -29.97
CA GLN A 413 -0.31 7.66 -30.06
C GLN A 413 -0.77 7.54 -31.50
N MET A 414 -0.51 8.54 -32.36
CA MET A 414 -0.81 8.49 -33.80
C MET A 414 -0.03 7.37 -34.51
N VAL A 415 1.26 7.22 -34.20
CA VAL A 415 2.08 6.12 -34.74
C VAL A 415 1.49 4.76 -34.35
N VAL A 416 1.12 4.57 -33.08
CA VAL A 416 0.48 3.33 -32.60
C VAL A 416 -0.85 3.07 -33.29
N CYS A 417 -1.65 4.12 -33.54
CA CYS A 417 -2.93 4.01 -34.28
C CYS A 417 -2.72 3.70 -35.77
N HIS A 418 -1.64 4.23 -36.37
CA HIS A 418 -1.37 4.11 -37.80
C HIS A 418 -0.84 2.72 -38.19
N HIS A 419 -0.24 1.98 -37.24
CA HIS A 419 0.17 0.59 -37.45
C HIS A 419 -0.99 -0.42 -37.49
N GLY A 420 -2.23 0.06 -37.70
CA GLY A 420 -3.37 -0.78 -38.10
C GLY A 420 -3.97 -1.68 -37.03
N ASP A 421 -3.65 -1.45 -35.75
CA ASP A 421 -4.26 -2.20 -34.65
C ASP A 421 -5.57 -1.49 -34.20
N ALA A 422 -6.70 -1.92 -34.73
CA ALA A 422 -8.01 -1.46 -34.29
C ALA A 422 -8.20 -1.61 -32.76
N ASN A 423 -7.44 -2.52 -32.13
CA ASN A 423 -7.48 -2.81 -30.70
C ASN A 423 -6.24 -2.31 -29.93
N TRP A 424 -5.50 -1.31 -30.41
CA TRP A 424 -4.30 -0.80 -29.76
C TRP A 424 -4.54 -0.41 -28.29
N GLN A 425 -5.74 0.05 -27.95
CA GLN A 425 -6.09 0.41 -26.59
C GLN A 425 -6.08 -0.80 -25.65
N GLU A 426 -6.52 -1.96 -26.11
CA GLU A 426 -6.48 -3.20 -25.33
C GLU A 426 -5.04 -3.69 -25.17
N SER A 427 -4.26 -3.67 -26.25
CA SER A 427 -2.82 -3.95 -26.23
C SER A 427 -2.08 -3.00 -25.25
N TYR A 428 -2.43 -1.71 -25.27
CA TYR A 428 -1.91 -0.73 -24.30
C TYR A 428 -2.31 -1.07 -22.87
N ARG A 429 -3.57 -1.46 -22.62
CA ARG A 429 -4.03 -1.85 -21.28
C ARG A 429 -3.26 -3.05 -20.75
N ARG A 430 -3.00 -4.07 -21.59
CA ARG A 430 -2.21 -5.26 -21.24
C ARG A 430 -0.77 -4.88 -20.90
N VAL A 431 -0.08 -4.16 -21.74
CA VAL A 431 1.29 -3.66 -21.51
C VAL A 431 1.35 -2.78 -20.26
N ALA A 432 0.41 -1.83 -20.11
CA ALA A 432 0.33 -0.96 -18.94
C ALA A 432 0.07 -1.73 -17.64
N ARG A 433 -0.65 -2.85 -17.69
CA ARG A 433 -0.87 -3.75 -16.55
C ARG A 433 0.45 -4.38 -16.12
N VAL A 434 1.21 -4.97 -17.04
CA VAL A 434 2.53 -5.56 -16.78
C VAL A 434 3.46 -4.54 -16.14
N LEU A 435 3.61 -3.35 -16.77
CA LEU A 435 4.48 -2.28 -16.25
C LEU A 435 4.09 -1.80 -14.84
N ARG A 436 2.78 -1.77 -14.51
CA ARG A 436 2.29 -1.38 -13.18
C ARG A 436 2.50 -2.47 -12.13
N GLN A 437 2.51 -3.73 -12.55
CA GLN A 437 2.62 -4.90 -11.69
C GLN A 437 4.05 -5.41 -11.56
N THR A 438 5.03 -4.74 -12.19
CA THR A 438 6.44 -5.09 -12.05
C THR A 438 6.89 -4.97 -10.59
N VAL A 439 7.22 -6.11 -9.99
CA VAL A 439 7.65 -6.21 -8.60
C VAL A 439 9.17 -6.34 -8.57
N ARG A 440 9.84 -5.36 -7.96
CA ARG A 440 11.30 -5.31 -7.78
C ARG A 440 11.73 -5.00 -6.36
N ALA A 441 10.75 -4.81 -5.49
CA ALA A 441 10.98 -4.43 -4.09
C ALA A 441 9.91 -5.06 -3.21
N SER A 442 10.28 -5.35 -1.99
CA SER A 442 9.42 -5.96 -0.98
C SER A 442 8.50 -4.96 -0.25
N SER A 443 8.20 -3.82 -0.85
CA SER A 443 7.40 -2.75 -0.22
C SER A 443 6.04 -3.23 0.33
N ALA A 444 5.47 -4.29 -0.24
CA ALA A 444 4.23 -4.90 0.25
C ALA A 444 4.43 -5.57 1.61
N VAL A 445 5.50 -6.35 1.77
CA VAL A 445 5.80 -7.00 3.05
C VAL A 445 6.30 -5.97 4.09
N GLU A 446 7.00 -4.91 3.67
CA GLU A 446 7.39 -3.82 4.57
C GLU A 446 6.17 -3.07 5.13
N CYS A 447 5.13 -2.88 4.32
CA CYS A 447 3.85 -2.35 4.80
C CYS A 447 3.25 -3.26 5.88
N MET A 448 3.26 -4.56 5.68
CA MET A 448 2.80 -5.55 6.67
C MET A 448 3.68 -5.55 7.91
N ASN A 449 4.99 -5.52 7.76
CA ASN A 449 5.93 -5.45 8.87
C ASN A 449 5.71 -4.19 9.74
N SER A 450 5.37 -3.06 9.12
CA SER A 450 5.02 -1.83 9.84
C SER A 450 3.78 -2.01 10.72
N VAL A 451 2.75 -2.70 10.22
CA VAL A 451 1.56 -3.06 11.00
C VAL A 451 1.93 -4.02 12.14
N LEU A 452 2.74 -5.04 11.87
CA LEU A 452 3.18 -5.99 12.89
C LEU A 452 4.04 -5.34 13.97
N ARG A 453 4.91 -4.37 13.62
CA ARG A 453 5.69 -3.59 14.61
C ARG A 453 4.80 -2.77 15.54
N MET A 454 3.70 -2.20 15.06
CA MET A 454 2.72 -1.54 15.94
C MET A 454 2.07 -2.54 16.90
N HIS A 455 1.80 -3.76 16.43
CA HIS A 455 1.27 -4.82 17.30
C HIS A 455 2.32 -5.30 18.30
N GLN A 456 3.59 -5.37 17.91
CA GLN A 456 4.71 -5.70 18.80
C GLN A 456 4.82 -4.75 19.99
N ALA A 457 4.63 -3.45 19.78
CA ALA A 457 4.63 -2.45 20.85
C ALA A 457 3.46 -2.62 21.85
N ARG A 458 2.38 -3.29 21.45
CA ARG A 458 1.15 -3.45 22.23
C ARG A 458 0.95 -4.85 22.83
N HIS A 459 1.58 -5.87 22.26
CA HIS A 459 1.45 -7.26 22.70
C HIS A 459 2.81 -7.80 23.15
N ARG A 460 2.90 -8.18 24.42
CA ARG A 460 4.12 -8.76 24.99
C ARG A 460 4.50 -10.08 24.32
N THR A 461 3.50 -10.89 23.98
CA THR A 461 3.67 -12.17 23.28
C THR A 461 2.60 -12.31 22.20
N VAL A 462 2.96 -12.94 21.08
CA VAL A 462 2.03 -13.27 20.01
C VAL A 462 1.99 -14.79 19.86
N SER A 463 0.82 -15.40 20.06
CA SER A 463 0.57 -16.80 19.74
C SER A 463 0.28 -16.96 18.25
N GLN A 464 0.42 -18.17 17.70
CA GLN A 464 0.04 -18.44 16.30
C GLN A 464 -1.44 -18.11 16.07
N GLY A 465 -2.35 -18.51 16.96
CA GLY A 465 -3.78 -18.20 16.81
C GLY A 465 -4.09 -16.71 16.81
N LEU A 466 -3.37 -15.87 17.59
CA LEU A 466 -3.51 -14.41 17.51
C LEU A 466 -2.97 -13.88 16.17
N LEU A 467 -1.90 -14.45 15.65
CA LEU A 467 -1.34 -14.11 14.34
C LEU A 467 -2.33 -14.47 13.22
N ASP A 468 -2.94 -15.64 13.30
CA ASP A 468 -3.96 -16.11 12.35
C ASP A 468 -5.20 -15.20 12.37
N LEU A 469 -5.65 -14.82 13.55
CA LEU A 469 -6.76 -13.87 13.70
C LEU A 469 -6.45 -12.53 13.03
N LYS A 470 -5.24 -12.00 13.23
CA LYS A 470 -4.76 -10.75 12.59
C LYS A 470 -4.62 -10.88 11.08
N ARG A 471 -4.13 -12.02 10.61
CA ARG A 471 -4.01 -12.34 9.19
C ARG A 471 -5.37 -12.40 8.52
N LEU A 472 -6.34 -13.07 9.12
CA LEU A 472 -7.70 -13.12 8.62
C LEU A 472 -8.34 -11.74 8.56
N TYR A 473 -8.24 -10.96 9.65
CA TYR A 473 -8.73 -9.59 9.69
C TYR A 473 -8.10 -8.71 8.59
N TRP A 474 -6.78 -8.77 8.43
CA TRP A 474 -6.09 -8.01 7.39
C TRP A 474 -6.62 -8.35 5.99
N ASN A 475 -6.81 -9.62 5.70
CA ASN A 475 -7.25 -10.08 4.38
C ASN A 475 -8.72 -9.74 4.08
N CYS A 476 -9.53 -9.50 5.12
CA CYS A 476 -10.93 -9.03 5.00
C CYS A 476 -11.06 -7.51 5.06
N ARG A 477 -10.01 -6.78 5.48
CA ARG A 477 -10.06 -5.33 5.68
C ARG A 477 -10.21 -4.59 4.36
N VAL A 478 -11.25 -3.79 4.21
CA VAL A 478 -11.47 -2.94 3.04
C VAL A 478 -10.51 -1.74 3.07
N PHE A 479 -9.83 -1.50 1.96
CA PHE A 479 -8.97 -0.33 1.79
C PHE A 479 -9.82 0.94 1.60
N ARG A 480 -9.55 1.96 2.42
CA ARG A 480 -10.28 3.23 2.36
C ARG A 480 -9.75 4.16 1.28
N GLU A 481 -8.48 4.02 0.91
CA GLU A 481 -7.77 4.92 0.00
C GLU A 481 -6.87 4.18 -0.99
N GLY A 482 -6.32 4.93 -1.95
CA GLY A 482 -5.36 4.43 -2.91
C GLY A 482 -5.97 3.57 -4.02
N LYS A 483 -5.12 2.88 -4.75
CA LYS A 483 -5.50 2.08 -5.94
C LYS A 483 -6.36 0.84 -5.64
N ARG A 484 -6.50 0.47 -4.36
CA ARG A 484 -7.30 -0.69 -3.90
C ARG A 484 -8.57 -0.26 -3.15
N ARG A 485 -8.91 1.03 -3.19
CA ARG A 485 -10.06 1.58 -2.47
C ARG A 485 -11.34 0.79 -2.75
N GLY A 486 -12.11 0.52 -1.70
CA GLY A 486 -13.41 -0.14 -1.78
C GLY A 486 -13.37 -1.67 -1.83
N CYS A 487 -12.18 -2.29 -1.90
CA CYS A 487 -12.04 -3.74 -1.89
C CYS A 487 -11.09 -4.20 -0.78
N CYS A 488 -11.24 -5.44 -0.34
CA CYS A 488 -10.31 -6.07 0.58
C CYS A 488 -9.23 -6.89 -0.18
N PRO A 489 -8.14 -7.32 0.47
CA PRO A 489 -7.12 -8.16 -0.15
C PRO A 489 -7.67 -9.43 -0.83
N TYR A 490 -8.55 -10.18 -0.19
CA TYR A 490 -9.15 -11.38 -0.79
C TYR A 490 -9.95 -11.07 -2.07
N GLN A 491 -10.71 -9.98 -2.11
CA GLN A 491 -11.41 -9.55 -3.33
C GLN A 491 -10.44 -9.24 -4.45
N HIS A 492 -9.36 -8.52 -4.15
CA HIS A 492 -8.32 -8.19 -5.14
C HIS A 492 -7.57 -9.41 -5.65
N LEU A 493 -7.37 -10.44 -4.84
CA LEU A 493 -6.76 -11.69 -5.27
C LEU A 493 -7.72 -12.54 -6.11
N GLY A 494 -9.03 -12.34 -5.98
CA GLY A 494 -10.05 -13.13 -6.66
C GLY A 494 -10.54 -14.35 -5.86
N VAL A 495 -10.31 -14.37 -4.54
CA VAL A 495 -10.90 -15.37 -3.64
C VAL A 495 -12.40 -15.15 -3.60
N LYS A 496 -13.18 -16.19 -3.86
CA LYS A 496 -14.65 -16.12 -3.87
C LYS A 496 -15.20 -16.45 -2.48
N LEU A 497 -15.88 -15.49 -1.87
CA LEU A 497 -16.53 -15.63 -0.55
C LEU A 497 -17.97 -15.10 -0.62
N PRO A 498 -18.89 -15.68 0.16
CA PRO A 498 -20.27 -15.17 0.29
C PRO A 498 -20.31 -13.75 0.89
N SER A 499 -19.40 -13.46 1.81
CA SER A 499 -19.20 -12.16 2.44
C SER A 499 -17.71 -11.93 2.64
N TYR A 500 -17.26 -10.68 2.59
CA TYR A 500 -15.88 -10.28 2.92
C TYR A 500 -15.80 -9.56 4.28
N ASP A 501 -16.93 -9.48 5.00
CA ASP A 501 -16.91 -8.98 6.37
C ASP A 501 -16.13 -9.94 7.28
N PHE A 502 -15.21 -9.39 8.06
CA PHE A 502 -14.31 -10.18 8.91
C PHE A 502 -15.07 -11.11 9.87
N TRP A 503 -16.13 -10.60 10.52
CA TRP A 503 -16.89 -11.39 11.48
C TRP A 503 -17.65 -12.53 10.82
N SER A 504 -18.27 -12.24 9.68
CA SER A 504 -18.96 -13.23 8.86
C SER A 504 -18.00 -14.32 8.36
N VAL A 505 -16.80 -13.94 7.88
CA VAL A 505 -15.79 -14.88 7.41
C VAL A 505 -15.24 -15.73 8.57
N LEU A 506 -14.99 -15.14 9.73
CA LEU A 506 -14.54 -15.88 10.93
C LEU A 506 -15.57 -16.95 11.34
N HIS A 507 -16.86 -16.76 11.02
CA HIS A 507 -17.95 -17.66 11.41
C HIS A 507 -18.47 -18.51 10.24
N MET A 508 -17.83 -18.46 9.07
CA MET A 508 -18.23 -19.31 7.94
C MET A 508 -18.03 -20.81 8.24
N ALA A 509 -18.91 -21.64 7.71
CA ALA A 509 -18.77 -23.09 7.78
C ALA A 509 -17.61 -23.53 6.86
N THR A 510 -16.64 -24.26 7.41
CA THR A 510 -15.46 -24.72 6.66
C THR A 510 -15.61 -26.13 6.08
N GLY A 511 -16.77 -26.77 6.28
CA GLY A 511 -17.06 -28.10 5.73
C GLY A 511 -16.23 -29.27 6.31
N GLU A 512 -15.29 -28.98 7.23
CA GLU A 512 -14.60 -30.01 7.99
C GLU A 512 -15.31 -30.10 9.34
N ALA A 513 -16.12 -31.16 9.53
CA ALA A 513 -16.57 -31.56 10.85
C ALA A 513 -15.32 -31.81 11.71
N THR A 514 -15.28 -31.20 12.88
CA THR A 514 -14.30 -31.43 13.94
C THR A 514 -14.31 -32.88 14.38
#